data_6d74ab5829611e20a8ffaa6a1fe8ba33
#
_entry.id   6d74ab5829611e20a8ffaa6a1fe8ba33
#
_cell.length_a   1.000
_cell.length_b   1.000
_cell.length_c   1.000
_cell.angle_alpha   90.00
_cell.angle_beta   90.00
_cell.angle_gamma   90.00
#
_symmetry.space_group_name_H-M   'P 1'
#
loop_
_entity.id
_entity.type
_entity.pdbx_description
1 polymer ?
#
loop_
_entity_poly.entity_id
_entity_poly.type
_entity_poly.pdbx_seq_one_letter_code
_entity_poly.pdbx_strand_id
1 'polypeptide(L)'
;MRALRPEDKAYLFKIRKILDKYYPFIVEDLEAINDSVEGMRLWSEGSYKVGDVVQLDDIPYKCIQAHDSTGNASWAPDLAPALWMQYHGTTKENARKWVAPLGSEDIYKAGEWMIFTDGNYYKCLTNTNYSPTELASAWALNGEETSSSETISDFVQPTDTSDAYSIGDKVKFEGKIYQSLINSNVWSPSAYPLGWQEVSE
;
A
#
# COMPACT_ATOMS: atom_id res chain seq x y z
N MET A 1 -24.81 -30.14 -7.47
CA MET A 1 -25.24 -28.72 -7.55
C MET A 1 -26.51 -28.63 -8.36
N ARG A 2 -27.58 -27.99 -7.85
CA ARG A 2 -28.84 -27.85 -8.59
C ARG A 2 -28.68 -26.74 -9.63
N ALA A 3 -29.04 -27.00 -10.89
CA ALA A 3 -29.03 -26.00 -11.95
C ALA A 3 -29.98 -24.83 -11.62
N LEU A 4 -29.56 -23.60 -11.88
CA LEU A 4 -30.37 -22.40 -11.70
C LEU A 4 -31.56 -22.44 -12.69
N ARG A 5 -32.75 -22.12 -12.19
CA ARG A 5 -33.97 -22.00 -13.01
C ARG A 5 -33.88 -20.74 -13.89
N PRO A 6 -34.62 -20.67 -15.00
CA PRO A 6 -34.61 -19.49 -15.88
C PRO A 6 -34.93 -18.18 -15.17
N GLU A 7 -35.87 -18.18 -14.22
CA GLU A 7 -36.24 -17.02 -13.41
C GLU A 7 -35.08 -16.57 -12.49
N ASP A 8 -34.34 -17.52 -11.91
CA ASP A 8 -33.18 -17.22 -11.06
C ASP A 8 -32.07 -16.57 -11.90
N LYS A 9 -31.84 -17.07 -13.12
CA LYS A 9 -30.87 -16.48 -14.08
C LYS A 9 -31.28 -15.07 -14.48
N ALA A 10 -32.59 -14.83 -14.76
CA ALA A 10 -33.11 -13.52 -15.11
C ALA A 10 -32.97 -12.52 -13.94
N TYR A 11 -33.18 -12.98 -12.71
CA TYR A 11 -33.00 -12.17 -11.50
C TYR A 11 -31.51 -11.80 -11.28
N LEU A 12 -30.63 -12.79 -11.37
CA LEU A 12 -29.16 -12.56 -11.27
C LEU A 12 -28.66 -11.59 -12.35
N PHE A 13 -29.20 -11.68 -13.58
CA PHE A 13 -28.86 -10.74 -14.63
C PHE A 13 -29.29 -9.30 -14.32
N LYS A 14 -30.46 -9.11 -13.68
CA LYS A 14 -30.93 -7.79 -13.23
C LYS A 14 -30.05 -7.23 -12.12
N ILE A 15 -29.69 -8.07 -11.12
CA ILE A 15 -28.77 -7.69 -10.05
C ILE A 15 -27.44 -7.29 -10.67
N ARG A 16 -26.91 -8.07 -11.60
CA ARG A 16 -25.65 -7.77 -12.28
C ARG A 16 -25.69 -6.38 -12.93
N LYS A 17 -26.75 -6.06 -13.66
CA LYS A 17 -26.90 -4.72 -14.28
C LYS A 17 -26.94 -3.59 -13.25
N ILE A 18 -27.52 -3.84 -12.07
CA ILE A 18 -27.54 -2.87 -10.98
C ILE A 18 -26.11 -2.68 -10.44
N LEU A 19 -25.41 -3.76 -10.16
CA LEU A 19 -24.03 -3.72 -9.68
C LEU A 19 -23.12 -2.97 -10.67
N ASP A 20 -23.15 -3.36 -11.95
CA ASP A 20 -22.35 -2.70 -13.00
C ASP A 20 -22.62 -1.19 -13.11
N LYS A 21 -23.85 -0.76 -12.77
CA LYS A 21 -24.23 0.65 -12.73
C LYS A 21 -23.64 1.40 -11.53
N TYR A 22 -23.48 0.73 -10.39
CA TYR A 22 -23.09 1.38 -9.15
C TYR A 22 -21.60 1.21 -8.82
N TYR A 23 -20.89 0.23 -9.39
CA TYR A 23 -19.43 0.10 -9.19
C TYR A 23 -18.66 1.38 -9.45
N PRO A 24 -18.95 2.19 -10.48
CA PRO A 24 -18.24 3.46 -10.69
C PRO A 24 -18.36 4.44 -9.53
N PHE A 25 -19.36 4.30 -8.64
CA PHE A 25 -19.56 5.18 -7.49
C PHE A 25 -18.81 4.72 -6.23
N ILE A 26 -18.28 3.49 -6.22
CA ILE A 26 -17.53 2.94 -5.09
C ILE A 26 -16.04 2.78 -5.41
N VAL A 27 -15.59 3.26 -6.56
CA VAL A 27 -14.19 3.08 -7.02
C VAL A 27 -13.12 3.70 -6.11
N GLU A 28 -13.53 4.59 -5.22
CA GLU A 28 -12.64 5.22 -4.24
C GLU A 28 -12.73 4.57 -2.86
N ASP A 29 -13.71 3.69 -2.64
CA ASP A 29 -13.84 2.90 -1.43
C ASP A 29 -13.15 1.55 -1.62
N LEU A 30 -11.89 1.51 -1.21
CA LEU A 30 -11.02 0.36 -1.42
C LEU A 30 -11.49 -0.88 -0.64
N GLU A 31 -12.12 -0.70 0.53
CA GLU A 31 -12.69 -1.80 1.30
C GLU A 31 -13.89 -2.40 0.57
N ALA A 32 -14.85 -1.56 0.15
CA ALA A 32 -16.01 -2.00 -0.62
C ALA A 32 -15.61 -2.67 -1.95
N ILE A 33 -14.59 -2.17 -2.63
CA ILE A 33 -14.02 -2.78 -3.84
C ILE A 33 -13.48 -4.18 -3.54
N ASN A 34 -12.68 -4.34 -2.47
CA ASN A 34 -12.12 -5.63 -2.10
C ASN A 34 -13.18 -6.65 -1.68
N ASP A 35 -14.19 -6.22 -0.94
CA ASP A 35 -15.28 -7.09 -0.47
C ASP A 35 -16.25 -7.53 -1.59
N SER A 36 -16.28 -6.79 -2.69
CA SER A 36 -17.22 -7.04 -3.79
C SER A 36 -16.60 -7.67 -5.04
N VAL A 37 -15.32 -8.07 -5.01
CA VAL A 37 -14.57 -8.60 -6.17
C VAL A 37 -15.29 -9.75 -6.87
N GLU A 38 -15.80 -10.72 -6.14
CA GLU A 38 -16.53 -11.87 -6.71
C GLU A 38 -17.77 -11.45 -7.51
N GLY A 39 -18.37 -10.31 -7.17
CA GLY A 39 -19.52 -9.72 -7.85
C GLY A 39 -19.15 -8.84 -9.04
N MET A 40 -17.90 -8.49 -9.24
CA MET A 40 -17.47 -7.60 -10.32
C MET A 40 -17.60 -8.23 -11.70
N ARG A 41 -17.71 -7.37 -12.71
CA ARG A 41 -17.64 -7.79 -14.11
C ARG A 41 -16.28 -8.43 -14.37
N LEU A 42 -16.30 -9.66 -14.92
CA LEU A 42 -15.06 -10.28 -15.41
C LEU A 42 -14.52 -9.46 -16.60
N TRP A 43 -13.23 -9.31 -16.65
CA TRP A 43 -12.60 -8.73 -17.82
C TRP A 43 -12.85 -9.61 -19.05
N SER A 44 -13.07 -8.99 -20.17
CA SER A 44 -13.13 -9.63 -21.49
C SER A 44 -12.73 -8.59 -22.53
N GLU A 45 -12.22 -9.03 -23.68
CA GLU A 45 -11.94 -8.11 -24.78
C GLU A 45 -13.16 -7.23 -25.09
N GLY A 46 -12.91 -5.92 -25.36
CA GLY A 46 -13.96 -4.95 -25.63
C GLY A 46 -13.52 -3.52 -25.35
N SER A 47 -14.48 -2.60 -25.43
CA SER A 47 -14.25 -1.18 -25.18
C SER A 47 -14.40 -0.84 -23.70
N TYR A 48 -13.49 -0.03 -23.17
CA TYR A 48 -13.43 0.43 -21.81
C TYR A 48 -13.25 1.94 -21.72
N LYS A 49 -13.86 2.55 -20.72
CA LYS A 49 -13.75 3.96 -20.39
C LYS A 49 -12.95 4.14 -19.11
N VAL A 50 -12.33 5.31 -18.95
CA VAL A 50 -11.69 5.67 -17.68
C VAL A 50 -12.70 5.56 -16.54
N GLY A 51 -12.32 4.85 -15.48
CA GLY A 51 -13.16 4.57 -14.31
C GLY A 51 -13.94 3.25 -14.39
N ASP A 52 -13.97 2.56 -15.53
CA ASP A 52 -14.56 1.22 -15.58
C ASP A 52 -13.79 0.27 -14.66
N VAL A 53 -14.53 -0.52 -13.87
CA VAL A 53 -13.97 -1.50 -12.94
C VAL A 53 -14.29 -2.91 -13.43
N VAL A 54 -13.27 -3.76 -13.43
CA VAL A 54 -13.37 -5.17 -13.79
C VAL A 54 -12.56 -6.01 -12.80
N GLN A 55 -12.80 -7.31 -12.78
CA GLN A 55 -11.90 -8.24 -12.12
C GLN A 55 -11.29 -9.22 -13.13
N LEU A 56 -10.06 -9.62 -12.84
CA LEU A 56 -9.35 -10.71 -13.52
C LEU A 56 -8.64 -11.53 -12.43
N ASP A 57 -8.93 -12.84 -12.37
CA ASP A 57 -8.37 -13.77 -11.38
C ASP A 57 -8.54 -13.29 -9.93
N ASP A 58 -9.76 -12.84 -9.60
CA ASP A 58 -10.15 -12.29 -8.29
C ASP A 58 -9.37 -11.02 -7.87
N ILE A 59 -8.75 -10.35 -8.84
CA ILE A 59 -8.07 -9.07 -8.63
C ILE A 59 -8.89 -7.96 -9.30
N PRO A 60 -9.29 -6.92 -8.55
CA PRO A 60 -10.00 -5.78 -9.12
C PRO A 60 -9.05 -4.81 -9.79
N TYR A 61 -9.46 -4.31 -10.95
CA TYR A 61 -8.74 -3.33 -11.75
C TYR A 61 -9.64 -2.17 -12.15
N LYS A 62 -9.07 -0.97 -12.20
CA LYS A 62 -9.69 0.25 -12.72
C LYS A 62 -9.05 0.62 -14.06
N CYS A 63 -9.87 0.86 -15.07
CA CYS A 63 -9.41 1.42 -16.34
C CYS A 63 -8.94 2.87 -16.12
N ILE A 64 -7.68 3.15 -16.39
CA ILE A 64 -7.06 4.48 -16.26
C ILE A 64 -6.87 5.19 -17.60
N GLN A 65 -6.95 4.46 -18.70
CA GLN A 65 -6.94 5.00 -20.05
C GLN A 65 -8.01 4.35 -20.91
N ALA A 66 -8.91 5.15 -21.49
CA ALA A 66 -9.95 4.62 -22.39
C ALA A 66 -9.34 3.94 -23.60
N HIS A 67 -9.80 2.73 -23.90
CA HIS A 67 -9.26 1.90 -24.98
C HIS A 67 -10.29 0.89 -25.51
N ASP A 68 -9.96 0.25 -26.62
CA ASP A 68 -10.70 -0.90 -27.15
C ASP A 68 -9.74 -2.07 -27.32
N SER A 69 -9.88 -3.08 -26.46
CA SER A 69 -9.06 -4.29 -26.43
C SER A 69 -9.60 -5.40 -27.36
N THR A 70 -10.59 -5.13 -28.21
CA THR A 70 -11.16 -6.11 -29.13
C THR A 70 -10.07 -6.70 -30.04
N GLY A 71 -9.89 -8.01 -30.00
CA GLY A 71 -8.84 -8.72 -30.75
C GLY A 71 -7.44 -8.57 -30.17
N ASN A 72 -7.29 -8.02 -28.98
CA ASN A 72 -5.99 -7.78 -28.34
C ASN A 72 -5.95 -8.22 -26.87
N ALA A 73 -5.77 -9.52 -26.66
CA ALA A 73 -5.69 -10.12 -25.34
C ALA A 73 -4.49 -9.59 -24.51
N SER A 74 -3.44 -9.03 -25.15
CA SER A 74 -2.30 -8.45 -24.43
C SER A 74 -2.63 -7.13 -23.70
N TRP A 75 -3.83 -6.60 -23.91
CA TRP A 75 -4.36 -5.43 -23.19
C TRP A 75 -5.18 -5.81 -21.96
N ALA A 76 -5.04 -7.08 -21.51
CA ALA A 76 -5.61 -7.54 -20.25
C ALA A 76 -5.02 -6.74 -19.07
N PRO A 77 -5.78 -6.59 -17.97
CA PRO A 77 -5.39 -5.77 -16.83
C PRO A 77 -4.03 -6.13 -16.19
N ASP A 78 -3.70 -7.40 -16.15
CA ASP A 78 -2.44 -7.93 -15.62
C ASP A 78 -1.23 -7.74 -16.58
N LEU A 79 -1.48 -7.48 -17.86
CA LEU A 79 -0.46 -7.34 -18.88
C LEU A 79 -0.25 -5.89 -19.35
N ALA A 80 -1.21 -5.00 -19.11
CA ALA A 80 -1.22 -3.63 -19.61
C ALA A 80 -1.36 -2.59 -18.51
N PRO A 81 -0.36 -2.40 -17.64
CA PRO A 81 -0.45 -1.46 -16.51
C PRO A 81 -0.60 0.02 -16.94
N ALA A 82 -0.27 0.35 -18.19
CA ALA A 82 -0.55 1.70 -18.73
C ALA A 82 -2.04 1.94 -19.01
N LEU A 83 -2.85 0.90 -19.09
CA LEU A 83 -4.31 0.98 -19.33
C LEU A 83 -5.11 0.71 -18.07
N TRP A 84 -4.53 -0.02 -17.13
CA TRP A 84 -5.20 -0.53 -15.95
C TRP A 84 -4.38 -0.30 -14.69
N MET A 85 -5.07 0.11 -13.64
CA MET A 85 -4.53 0.20 -12.29
C MET A 85 -5.10 -0.95 -11.46
N GLN A 86 -4.24 -1.71 -10.79
CA GLN A 86 -4.67 -2.70 -9.81
C GLN A 86 -5.11 -2.01 -8.53
N TYR A 87 -6.25 -2.41 -7.97
CA TYR A 87 -6.57 -2.02 -6.60
C TYR A 87 -5.75 -2.83 -5.59
N HIS A 88 -5.21 -2.16 -4.59
CA HIS A 88 -4.40 -2.78 -3.55
C HIS A 88 -5.26 -3.48 -2.49
N GLY A 89 -4.69 -4.46 -1.78
CA GLY A 89 -5.34 -5.10 -0.64
C GLY A 89 -5.44 -4.16 0.55
N THR A 90 -6.50 -4.29 1.35
CA THR A 90 -6.70 -3.56 2.62
C THR A 90 -6.38 -4.41 3.84
N THR A 91 -6.26 -5.72 3.65
CA THR A 91 -5.92 -6.69 4.69
C THR A 91 -4.83 -7.64 4.19
N LYS A 92 -4.24 -8.40 5.10
CA LYS A 92 -3.26 -9.43 4.74
C LYS A 92 -3.86 -10.52 3.86
N GLU A 93 -5.12 -10.88 4.08
CA GLU A 93 -5.84 -11.94 3.38
C GLU A 93 -6.14 -11.57 1.92
N ASN A 94 -6.38 -10.30 1.64
CA ASN A 94 -6.63 -9.80 0.30
C ASN A 94 -5.43 -9.07 -0.32
N ALA A 95 -4.24 -9.22 0.28
CA ALA A 95 -2.99 -8.68 -0.25
C ALA A 95 -2.70 -9.26 -1.64
N ARG A 96 -2.22 -8.43 -2.54
CA ARG A 96 -1.93 -8.79 -3.94
C ARG A 96 -0.45 -8.64 -4.23
N LYS A 97 0.00 -9.26 -5.31
CA LYS A 97 1.38 -9.14 -5.75
C LYS A 97 1.74 -7.68 -6.00
N TRP A 98 2.94 -7.32 -5.60
CA TRP A 98 3.52 -6.01 -5.86
C TRP A 98 3.48 -5.68 -7.36
N VAL A 99 2.94 -4.53 -7.68
CA VAL A 99 3.04 -3.90 -9.00
C VAL A 99 3.64 -2.52 -8.76
N ALA A 100 4.72 -2.20 -9.48
CA ALA A 100 5.37 -0.90 -9.36
C ALA A 100 4.41 0.20 -9.82
N PRO A 101 4.12 1.20 -8.98
CA PRO A 101 3.26 2.31 -9.36
C PRO A 101 3.81 3.08 -10.57
N LEU A 102 2.94 3.45 -11.50
CA LEU A 102 3.29 4.22 -12.69
C LEU A 102 3.03 5.72 -12.55
N GLY A 103 2.27 6.13 -11.52
CA GLY A 103 1.90 7.51 -11.31
C GLY A 103 1.46 7.81 -9.88
N SER A 104 0.77 8.93 -9.70
CA SER A 104 0.27 9.35 -8.40
C SER A 104 -1.04 8.64 -7.99
N GLU A 105 -1.75 8.07 -8.95
CA GLU A 105 -3.05 7.43 -8.73
C GLU A 105 -2.94 6.02 -8.15
N ASP A 106 -1.86 5.32 -8.49
CA ASP A 106 -1.61 3.92 -8.14
C ASP A 106 -0.54 3.72 -7.07
N ILE A 107 -0.14 4.79 -6.34
CA ILE A 107 0.76 4.69 -5.20
C ILE A 107 0.12 3.87 -4.07
N TYR A 108 0.93 3.12 -3.34
CA TYR A 108 0.49 2.46 -2.12
C TYR A 108 0.22 3.48 -1.03
N LYS A 109 -0.94 3.38 -0.39
CA LYS A 109 -1.37 4.24 0.71
C LYS A 109 -1.15 3.53 2.05
N ALA A 110 -0.97 4.32 3.10
CA ALA A 110 -0.84 3.79 4.45
C ALA A 110 -2.05 2.89 4.80
N GLY A 111 -1.75 1.70 5.32
CA GLY A 111 -2.74 0.67 5.62
C GLY A 111 -2.92 -0.39 4.54
N GLU A 112 -2.52 -0.15 3.30
CA GLU A 112 -2.63 -1.12 2.21
C GLU A 112 -1.59 -2.24 2.32
N TRP A 113 -1.93 -3.40 1.77
CA TRP A 113 -1.14 -4.61 1.85
C TRP A 113 -0.74 -5.14 0.48
N MET A 114 0.44 -5.71 0.43
CA MET A 114 0.91 -6.39 -0.78
C MET A 114 1.75 -7.63 -0.44
N ILE A 115 1.96 -8.48 -1.45
CA ILE A 115 2.92 -9.59 -1.43
C ILE A 115 4.09 -9.17 -2.31
N PHE A 116 5.27 -9.06 -1.72
CA PHE A 116 6.46 -8.68 -2.46
C PHE A 116 7.10 -9.87 -3.19
N THR A 117 8.11 -9.60 -3.99
CA THR A 117 8.79 -10.61 -4.84
C THR A 117 9.51 -11.70 -4.04
N ASP A 118 9.79 -11.46 -2.77
CA ASP A 118 10.34 -12.43 -1.82
C ASP A 118 9.29 -13.38 -1.23
N GLY A 119 8.01 -13.21 -1.59
CA GLY A 119 6.87 -13.98 -1.11
C GLY A 119 6.34 -13.53 0.25
N ASN A 120 6.91 -12.51 0.86
CA ASN A 120 6.45 -11.98 2.14
C ASN A 120 5.33 -10.95 1.96
N TYR A 121 4.51 -10.80 3.01
CA TYR A 121 3.47 -9.80 3.10
C TYR A 121 4.03 -8.52 3.70
N TYR A 122 3.65 -7.39 3.13
CA TYR A 122 4.02 -6.07 3.62
C TYR A 122 2.81 -5.18 3.75
N LYS A 123 2.74 -4.45 4.87
CA LYS A 123 1.76 -3.38 5.09
C LYS A 123 2.44 -2.04 4.84
N CYS A 124 1.82 -1.21 4.03
CA CYS A 124 2.29 0.15 3.80
C CYS A 124 2.07 1.00 5.06
N LEU A 125 3.12 1.65 5.55
CA LEU A 125 3.09 2.52 6.73
C LEU A 125 2.90 3.99 6.34
N THR A 126 3.46 4.40 5.21
CA THR A 126 3.36 5.76 4.66
C THR A 126 3.19 5.69 3.16
N ASN A 127 2.41 6.61 2.60
CA ASN A 127 2.17 6.65 1.16
C ASN A 127 3.48 6.62 0.38
N THR A 128 3.62 5.65 -0.52
CA THR A 128 4.86 5.45 -1.26
C THR A 128 4.63 4.81 -2.64
N ASN A 129 5.51 5.13 -3.57
CA ASN A 129 5.66 4.45 -4.85
C ASN A 129 6.92 3.56 -4.89
N TYR A 130 7.67 3.50 -3.79
CA TYR A 130 8.89 2.70 -3.67
C TYR A 130 8.59 1.34 -3.04
N SER A 131 9.30 0.32 -3.53
CA SER A 131 9.25 -1.04 -2.97
C SER A 131 9.91 -1.13 -1.58
N PRO A 132 9.72 -2.23 -0.82
CA PRO A 132 10.42 -2.47 0.44
C PRO A 132 11.94 -2.50 0.34
N THR A 133 12.48 -2.84 -0.82
CA THR A 133 13.94 -2.84 -1.05
C THR A 133 14.48 -1.45 -1.34
N GLU A 134 13.65 -0.53 -1.82
CA GLU A 134 14.02 0.85 -2.10
C GLU A 134 13.78 1.77 -0.91
N LEU A 135 12.71 1.54 -0.15
CA LEU A 135 12.32 2.33 1.02
C LEU A 135 11.73 1.43 2.12
N ALA A 136 12.60 0.72 2.84
CA ALA A 136 12.19 -0.22 3.87
C ALA A 136 11.35 0.42 5.00
N SER A 137 11.61 1.69 5.34
CA SER A 137 10.88 2.42 6.38
C SER A 137 9.42 2.69 6.07
N ALA A 138 9.03 2.58 4.79
CA ALA A 138 7.63 2.75 4.38
C ALA A 138 6.80 1.46 4.56
N TRP A 139 7.40 0.36 4.98
CA TRP A 139 6.78 -0.95 4.97
C TRP A 139 6.96 -1.72 6.28
N ALA A 140 5.92 -2.37 6.74
CA ALA A 140 5.93 -3.31 7.85
C ALA A 140 5.88 -4.75 7.33
N LEU A 141 6.90 -5.53 7.61
CA LEU A 141 6.92 -6.97 7.28
C LEU A 141 5.82 -7.69 8.08
N ASN A 142 4.96 -8.44 7.40
CA ASN A 142 3.81 -9.14 7.98
C ASN A 142 2.82 -8.24 8.75
N GLY A 143 2.88 -6.91 8.56
CA GLY A 143 2.09 -5.93 9.30
C GLY A 143 2.54 -5.75 10.74
N GLU A 144 3.57 -6.45 11.13
CA GLU A 144 4.32 -6.06 12.30
C GLU A 144 4.93 -4.71 11.93
N GLU A 145 4.28 -3.65 12.40
CA GLU A 145 5.03 -2.43 12.55
C GLU A 145 6.26 -2.92 13.31
N THR A 146 7.38 -2.99 12.62
CA THR A 146 8.59 -2.77 13.33
C THR A 146 8.37 -1.34 13.88
N SER A 147 7.74 -1.24 15.08
CA SER A 147 8.40 -0.43 16.05
C SER A 147 9.83 -0.92 15.83
N SER A 148 10.65 -0.11 15.15
CA SER A 148 12.01 -0.16 15.50
C SER A 148 11.92 -0.16 17.04
N SER A 149 12.08 -1.33 17.66
CA SER A 149 12.89 -1.33 18.82
C SER A 149 14.19 -0.80 18.22
N GLU A 150 14.23 0.52 18.01
CA GLU A 150 15.44 1.25 18.09
C GLU A 150 15.95 0.65 19.37
N THR A 151 16.92 -0.26 19.22
CA THR A 151 17.76 -0.59 20.34
C THR A 151 18.39 0.76 20.58
N ILE A 152 17.68 1.58 21.41
CA ILE A 152 18.14 2.94 21.71
C ILE A 152 19.50 2.69 22.30
N SER A 153 20.52 2.93 21.49
CA SER A 153 21.90 2.69 21.85
C SER A 153 22.28 3.64 22.98
N ASP A 154 23.18 3.21 23.82
CA ASP A 154 23.79 4.12 24.77
C ASP A 154 24.42 5.30 24.04
N PHE A 155 24.34 6.48 24.62
CA PHE A 155 24.99 7.67 24.10
C PHE A 155 26.50 7.41 23.93
N VAL A 156 26.99 7.63 22.73
CA VAL A 156 28.42 7.61 22.41
C VAL A 156 28.84 9.04 22.09
N GLN A 157 29.85 9.53 22.73
CA GLN A 157 30.36 10.89 22.48
C GLN A 157 30.89 10.99 21.05
N PRO A 158 30.27 11.81 20.16
CA PRO A 158 30.80 12.03 18.83
C PRO A 158 32.18 12.63 18.84
N THR A 159 33.00 12.23 17.88
CA THR A 159 34.36 12.72 17.71
C THR A 159 34.41 13.96 16.82
N ASP A 160 33.48 14.05 15.89
CA ASP A 160 33.29 15.21 15.01
C ASP A 160 31.83 15.29 14.48
N THR A 161 31.60 16.12 13.47
CA THR A 161 30.27 16.29 12.88
C THR A 161 29.85 15.16 11.94
N SER A 162 30.74 14.25 11.57
CA SER A 162 30.41 13.13 10.67
C SER A 162 29.72 11.96 11.40
N ASP A 163 29.99 11.82 12.71
CA ASP A 163 29.40 10.85 13.60
C ASP A 163 28.40 11.48 14.61
N ALA A 164 28.03 12.75 14.38
CA ALA A 164 27.10 13.52 15.22
C ALA A 164 25.67 13.05 15.06
N TYR A 165 24.89 13.18 16.13
CA TYR A 165 23.46 12.86 16.12
C TYR A 165 22.66 13.87 15.29
N SER A 166 21.71 13.35 14.54
CA SER A 166 20.74 14.14 13.78
C SER A 166 19.51 14.47 14.62
N ILE A 167 18.76 15.48 14.21
CA ILE A 167 17.44 15.76 14.81
C ILE A 167 16.55 14.51 14.73
N GLY A 168 15.96 14.11 15.86
CA GLY A 168 15.12 12.93 15.96
C GLY A 168 15.84 11.67 16.49
N ASP A 169 17.18 11.60 16.42
CA ASP A 169 17.94 10.46 16.94
C ASP A 169 17.72 10.30 18.45
N LYS A 170 17.57 9.06 18.89
CA LYS A 170 17.36 8.72 20.29
C LYS A 170 18.55 7.97 20.87
N VAL A 171 18.89 8.30 22.10
CA VAL A 171 19.98 7.66 22.85
C VAL A 171 19.58 7.38 24.29
N LYS A 172 20.17 6.34 24.89
CA LYS A 172 20.14 6.14 26.35
C LYS A 172 21.29 6.90 26.98
N PHE A 173 21.01 7.73 27.95
CA PHE A 173 22.02 8.47 28.70
C PHE A 173 21.59 8.52 30.19
N GLU A 174 22.46 8.02 31.07
CA GLU A 174 22.22 7.96 32.53
C GLU A 174 20.87 7.32 32.92
N GLY A 175 20.48 6.23 32.18
CA GLY A 175 19.27 5.47 32.44
C GLY A 175 17.97 6.12 31.93
N LYS A 176 18.07 7.21 31.17
CA LYS A 176 16.96 7.91 30.53
C LYS A 176 17.13 7.91 29.03
N ILE A 177 16.01 8.11 28.30
CA ILE A 177 16.01 8.23 26.85
C ILE A 177 15.94 9.70 26.47
N TYR A 178 16.82 10.12 25.59
CA TYR A 178 16.85 11.47 25.06
C TYR A 178 16.76 11.46 23.53
N GLN A 179 15.99 12.40 23.00
CA GLN A 179 15.87 12.64 21.55
C GLN A 179 16.59 13.94 21.20
N SER A 180 17.45 13.90 20.17
CA SER A 180 18.14 15.09 19.68
C SER A 180 17.16 16.07 19.02
N LEU A 181 17.27 17.34 19.38
CA LEU A 181 16.45 18.44 18.84
C LEU A 181 17.17 19.22 17.72
N ILE A 182 18.44 18.91 17.46
CA ILE A 182 19.24 19.61 16.47
C ILE A 182 20.02 18.63 15.58
N ASN A 183 20.38 19.06 14.39
CA ASN A 183 21.31 18.33 13.53
C ASN A 183 22.76 18.58 13.95
N SER A 184 23.62 17.63 13.64
CA SER A 184 25.04 17.67 13.98
C SER A 184 25.29 17.88 15.47
N ASN A 185 24.49 17.22 16.30
CA ASN A 185 24.58 17.30 17.75
C ASN A 185 25.74 16.45 18.26
N VAL A 186 26.82 17.10 18.65
CA VAL A 186 28.05 16.47 19.17
C VAL A 186 28.10 16.50 20.69
N TRP A 187 27.14 17.09 21.39
CA TRP A 187 27.15 17.25 22.84
C TRP A 187 26.27 16.20 23.53
N SER A 188 26.67 15.80 24.73
CA SER A 188 25.84 14.93 25.56
C SER A 188 24.59 15.67 26.11
N PRO A 189 23.52 14.94 26.49
CA PRO A 189 22.36 15.55 27.14
C PRO A 189 22.69 16.40 28.38
N SER A 190 23.71 16.02 29.14
CA SER A 190 24.16 16.80 30.31
C SER A 190 24.98 18.03 29.94
N ALA A 191 25.77 17.96 28.83
CA ALA A 191 26.58 19.06 28.40
C ALA A 191 25.80 20.16 27.67
N TYR A 192 24.78 19.80 26.92
CA TYR A 192 23.90 20.72 26.19
C TYR A 192 22.42 20.31 26.28
N PRO A 193 21.77 20.53 27.41
CA PRO A 193 20.37 20.12 27.62
C PRO A 193 19.37 20.69 26.61
N LEU A 194 19.64 21.87 26.04
CA LEU A 194 18.77 22.48 25.04
C LEU A 194 18.78 21.76 23.68
N GLY A 195 19.78 20.95 23.41
CA GLY A 195 19.90 20.11 22.21
C GLY A 195 19.19 18.77 22.34
N TRP A 196 18.58 18.46 23.49
CA TRP A 196 17.98 17.18 23.80
C TRP A 196 16.63 17.32 24.49
N GLN A 197 15.72 16.40 24.22
CA GLN A 197 14.46 16.26 24.94
C GLN A 197 14.43 14.89 25.61
N GLU A 198 14.18 14.85 26.92
CA GLU A 198 13.86 13.60 27.61
C GLU A 198 12.54 13.07 27.08
N VAL A 199 12.49 11.78 26.66
CA VAL A 199 11.32 11.09 26.17
C VAL A 199 11.10 9.82 26.98
N SER A 200 9.85 9.41 27.17
CA SER A 200 9.49 8.11 27.78
C SER A 200 9.43 7.04 26.70
N GLU A 201 9.65 5.78 27.12
CA GLU A 201 9.42 4.59 26.25
C GLU A 201 7.99 4.53 25.74
#